data_22f4558e0651d10b866c24d05cdd586c
#
_entry.id   22f4558e0651d10b866c24d05cdd586c
#
_cell.length_a   1.000
_cell.length_b   1.000
_cell.length_c   1.000
_cell.angle_alpha   90.00
_cell.angle_beta   90.00
_cell.angle_gamma   90.00
#
_symmetry.space_group_name_H-M   'P 1'
#
loop_
_entity.id
_entity.type
_entity.pdbx_description
1 polymer ?
#
loop_
_entity_poly.entity_id
_entity_poly.type
_entity_poly.pdbx_seq_one_letter_code
_entity_poly.pdbx_strand_id
1 'polypeptide(L)'
;MAIGQRIRFFRNRKGMTQKQLGEVLGFLGKTSDVRMAQYESEARVPKHDLVKEMADIFDISTHALTVPDIDTYIGLMHTFFALEDMYGLKIDEMDGEVVLRLDKSDYSTYSSMNKMLRAWL
;
A
#
# COMPACT_ATOMS: atom_id res chain seq x y z
N MET A 1 -3.99 3.15 4.84
CA MET A 1 -2.62 3.14 5.38
C MET A 1 -1.94 4.45 5.02
N ALA A 2 -1.40 5.11 6.00
CA ALA A 2 -0.71 6.36 5.78
C ALA A 2 0.57 6.14 4.96
N ILE A 3 0.85 7.05 4.02
CA ILE A 3 1.98 6.94 3.12
C ILE A 3 3.33 6.87 3.85
N GLY A 4 3.44 7.55 5.00
CA GLY A 4 4.67 7.55 5.80
C GLY A 4 5.08 6.18 6.28
N GLN A 5 4.13 5.37 6.72
CA GLN A 5 4.40 3.99 7.14
C GLN A 5 4.85 3.12 5.96
N ARG A 6 4.29 3.34 4.77
CA ARG A 6 4.72 2.63 3.55
C ARG A 6 6.12 3.03 3.14
N ILE A 7 6.45 4.31 3.21
CA ILE A 7 7.83 4.80 2.96
C ILE A 7 8.80 4.11 3.92
N ARG A 8 8.48 4.10 5.20
CA ARG A 8 9.32 3.43 6.22
C ARG A 8 9.50 1.95 5.94
N PHE A 9 8.43 1.25 5.59
CA PHE A 9 8.46 -0.17 5.26
C PHE A 9 9.43 -0.47 4.11
N PHE A 10 9.29 0.25 2.99
CA PHE A 10 10.14 0.03 1.82
C PHE A 10 11.57 0.51 2.03
N ARG A 11 11.76 1.59 2.78
CA ARG A 11 13.11 2.03 3.17
C ARG A 11 13.85 0.95 3.97
N ASN A 12 13.19 0.39 4.97
CA ASN A 12 13.75 -0.68 5.80
C ASN A 12 14.02 -1.94 4.96
N ARG A 13 13.12 -2.28 4.08
CA ARG A 13 13.29 -3.41 3.15
C ARG A 13 14.49 -3.23 2.23
N LYS A 14 14.77 -2.01 1.82
CA LYS A 14 15.94 -1.65 1.00
C LYS A 14 17.23 -1.57 1.84
N GLY A 15 17.14 -1.67 3.16
CA GLY A 15 18.29 -1.56 4.06
C GLY A 15 18.85 -0.14 4.20
N MET A 16 18.04 0.87 3.92
CA MET A 16 18.47 2.27 3.96
C MET A 16 18.10 2.93 5.28
N THR A 17 18.98 3.82 5.77
CA THR A 17 18.64 4.73 6.86
C THR A 17 17.83 5.92 6.33
N GLN A 18 17.15 6.64 7.21
CA GLN A 18 16.46 7.89 6.84
C GLN A 18 17.42 8.88 6.17
N LYS A 19 18.63 9.00 6.71
CA LYS A 19 19.66 9.86 6.14
C LYS A 19 20.06 9.44 4.74
N GLN A 20 20.29 8.15 4.52
CA GLN A 20 20.67 7.63 3.20
C GLN A 20 19.59 7.88 2.16
N LEU A 21 18.33 7.61 2.49
CA LEU A 21 17.22 7.89 1.59
C LEU A 21 17.09 9.37 1.30
N GLY A 22 17.19 10.22 2.32
CA GLY A 22 17.14 11.67 2.15
C GLY A 22 18.26 12.20 1.25
N GLU A 23 19.46 11.66 1.38
CA GLU A 23 20.60 12.05 0.52
C GLU A 23 20.37 11.64 -0.93
N VAL A 24 19.88 10.44 -1.19
CA VAL A 24 19.56 9.97 -2.55
C VAL A 24 18.47 10.84 -3.19
N LEU A 25 17.51 11.31 -2.39
CA LEU A 25 16.47 12.23 -2.86
C LEU A 25 16.96 13.67 -3.06
N GLY A 26 18.21 13.96 -2.76
CA GLY A 26 18.80 15.27 -2.95
C GLY A 26 18.64 16.23 -1.76
N PHE A 27 18.23 15.75 -0.61
CA PHE A 27 18.17 16.58 0.60
C PHE A 27 19.59 16.79 1.14
N LEU A 28 19.94 18.04 1.37
CA LEU A 28 21.31 18.42 1.73
C LEU A 28 21.54 18.40 3.23
N GLY A 29 22.72 17.87 3.63
CA GLY A 29 23.30 18.02 4.96
C GLY A 29 22.44 17.44 6.08
N LYS A 30 22.28 18.23 7.15
CA LYS A 30 21.57 17.83 8.37
C LYS A 30 20.05 17.73 8.20
N THR A 31 19.50 18.13 7.04
CA THR A 31 18.05 18.11 6.81
C THR A 31 17.57 16.78 6.21
N SER A 32 18.48 15.92 5.77
CA SER A 32 18.13 14.69 5.07
C SER A 32 17.34 13.73 5.96
N ASP A 33 17.85 13.43 7.14
CA ASP A 33 17.17 12.55 8.10
C ASP A 33 15.94 13.21 8.75
N VAL A 34 16.01 14.50 9.06
CA VAL A 34 14.91 15.24 9.65
C VAL A 34 13.70 15.29 8.71
N ARG A 35 13.92 15.58 7.43
CA ARG A 35 12.85 15.61 6.45
C ARG A 35 12.23 14.21 6.23
N MET A 36 13.06 13.18 6.16
CA MET A 36 12.55 11.82 6.04
C MET A 36 11.75 11.40 7.27
N ALA A 37 12.21 11.75 8.47
CA ALA A 37 11.47 11.50 9.71
C ALA A 37 10.10 12.19 9.70
N GLN A 38 10.02 13.40 9.17
CA GLN A 38 8.76 14.13 9.03
C GLN A 38 7.79 13.44 8.05
N TYR A 39 8.29 12.93 6.92
CA TYR A 39 7.46 12.19 5.97
C TYR A 39 6.98 10.85 6.56
N GLU A 40 7.85 10.13 7.24
CA GLU A 40 7.49 8.83 7.84
C GLU A 40 6.53 8.98 9.02
N SER A 41 6.60 10.08 9.78
CA SER A 41 5.72 10.36 10.92
C SER A 41 4.41 11.05 10.52
N GLU A 42 4.20 11.35 9.25
CA GLU A 42 3.03 12.08 8.74
C GLU A 42 3.00 13.57 9.16
N ALA A 43 4.06 14.10 9.78
CA ALA A 43 4.16 15.52 10.06
C ALA A 43 4.22 16.35 8.77
N ARG A 44 4.62 15.73 7.69
CA ARG A 44 4.66 16.32 6.35
C ARG A 44 4.28 15.28 5.31
N VAL A 45 3.46 15.67 4.33
CA VAL A 45 3.05 14.80 3.22
C VAL A 45 3.91 15.07 2.00
N PRO A 46 4.57 14.06 1.41
CA PRO A 46 5.38 14.27 0.21
C PRO A 46 4.48 14.59 -0.99
N LYS A 47 4.95 15.49 -1.84
CA LYS A 47 4.29 15.79 -3.11
C LYS A 47 4.47 14.63 -4.10
N HIS A 48 3.62 14.59 -5.12
CA HIS A 48 3.60 13.50 -6.09
C HIS A 48 4.95 13.22 -6.75
N ASP A 49 5.70 14.26 -7.11
CA ASP A 49 7.03 14.11 -7.73
C ASP A 49 8.01 13.39 -6.80
N LEU A 50 7.98 13.71 -5.52
CA LEU A 50 8.82 13.05 -4.51
C LEU A 50 8.40 11.60 -4.28
N VAL A 51 7.10 11.34 -4.26
CA VAL A 51 6.57 9.95 -4.17
C VAL A 51 7.06 9.12 -5.35
N LYS A 52 7.07 9.68 -6.55
CA LYS A 52 7.54 9.03 -7.76
C LYS A 52 9.04 8.70 -7.68
N GLU A 53 9.85 9.64 -7.20
CA GLU A 53 11.29 9.41 -6.98
C GLU A 53 11.53 8.31 -5.95
N MET A 54 10.79 8.32 -4.84
CA MET A 54 10.89 7.26 -3.82
C MET A 54 10.52 5.90 -4.40
N ALA A 55 9.44 5.82 -5.17
CA ALA A 55 9.02 4.58 -5.82
C ALA A 55 10.10 4.03 -6.76
N ASP A 56 10.76 4.89 -7.52
CA ASP A 56 11.87 4.50 -8.39
C ASP A 56 13.06 3.96 -7.58
N ILE A 57 13.41 4.61 -6.48
CA ILE A 57 14.48 4.14 -5.58
C ILE A 57 14.15 2.78 -4.98
N PHE A 58 12.90 2.56 -4.59
CA PHE A 58 12.44 1.30 -4.00
C PHE A 58 12.15 0.22 -5.04
N ASP A 59 12.21 0.55 -6.32
CA ASP A 59 11.85 -0.34 -7.43
C ASP A 59 10.42 -0.88 -7.31
N ILE A 60 9.48 0.02 -7.05
CA ILE A 60 8.06 -0.29 -6.89
C ILE A 60 7.19 0.70 -7.68
N SER A 61 5.92 0.37 -7.86
CA SER A 61 4.93 1.31 -8.37
C SER A 61 4.60 2.37 -7.32
N THR A 62 4.27 3.60 -7.75
CA THR A 62 3.74 4.64 -6.87
C THR A 62 2.48 4.18 -6.12
N HIS A 63 1.67 3.30 -6.72
CA HIS A 63 0.48 2.73 -6.10
C HIS A 63 0.80 1.92 -4.83
N ALA A 64 1.98 1.32 -4.75
CA ALA A 64 2.42 0.61 -3.55
C ALA A 64 2.67 1.53 -2.35
N LEU A 65 2.97 2.81 -2.60
CA LEU A 65 3.12 3.83 -1.56
C LEU A 65 1.79 4.52 -1.19
N THR A 66 0.82 4.53 -2.09
CA THR A 66 -0.45 5.25 -1.94
C THR A 66 -1.64 4.30 -1.76
N VAL A 67 -1.51 3.36 -0.84
CA VAL A 67 -2.59 2.43 -0.51
C VAL A 67 -3.65 3.09 0.38
N PRO A 68 -4.92 2.61 0.35
CA PRO A 68 -5.95 3.11 1.25
C PRO A 68 -5.60 2.89 2.73
N ASP A 69 -6.29 3.63 3.61
CA ASP A 69 -6.13 3.45 5.06
C ASP A 69 -6.72 2.11 5.50
N ILE A 70 -5.84 1.17 5.82
CA ILE A 70 -6.19 -0.15 6.34
C ILE A 70 -5.56 -0.40 7.73
N ASP A 71 -5.07 0.63 8.38
CA ASP A 71 -4.38 0.52 9.67
C ASP A 71 -5.33 0.36 10.85
N THR A 72 -6.55 0.88 10.70
CA THR A 72 -7.57 0.81 11.74
C THR A 72 -8.56 -0.29 11.41
N TYR A 73 -9.19 -0.87 12.43
CA TYR A 73 -10.27 -1.85 12.25
C TYR A 73 -11.37 -1.29 11.35
N ILE A 74 -11.77 -0.03 11.57
CA ILE A 74 -12.82 0.62 10.79
C ILE A 74 -12.40 0.78 9.33
N GLY A 75 -11.20 1.30 9.09
CA GLY A 75 -10.68 1.47 7.73
C GLY A 75 -10.54 0.14 6.98
N LEU A 76 -10.05 -0.88 7.65
CA LEU A 76 -9.93 -2.23 7.09
C LEU A 76 -11.31 -2.80 6.74
N MET A 77 -12.28 -2.72 7.63
CA MET A 77 -13.63 -3.23 7.38
C MET A 77 -14.32 -2.51 6.25
N HIS A 78 -14.22 -1.19 6.16
CA HIS A 78 -14.76 -0.42 5.04
C HIS A 78 -14.09 -0.76 3.71
N THR A 79 -12.79 -1.11 3.74
CA THR A 79 -12.09 -1.61 2.55
C THR A 79 -12.69 -2.94 2.09
N PHE A 80 -12.94 -3.88 3.00
CA PHE A 80 -13.61 -5.14 2.66
C PHE A 80 -15.03 -4.92 2.14
N PHE A 81 -15.80 -4.02 2.74
CA PHE A 81 -17.14 -3.68 2.27
C PHE A 81 -17.12 -3.11 0.85
N ALA A 82 -16.16 -2.23 0.56
CA ALA A 82 -15.99 -1.69 -0.80
C ALA A 82 -15.63 -2.79 -1.81
N LEU A 83 -14.78 -3.73 -1.43
CA LEU A 83 -14.43 -4.87 -2.29
C LEU A 83 -15.61 -5.80 -2.52
N GLU A 84 -16.46 -5.99 -1.51
CA GLU A 84 -17.72 -6.73 -1.67
C GLU A 84 -18.65 -6.04 -2.66
N ASP A 85 -18.89 -4.73 -2.47
CA ASP A 85 -19.80 -3.95 -3.29
C ASP A 85 -19.34 -3.82 -4.74
N MET A 86 -18.06 -3.59 -4.95
CA MET A 86 -17.50 -3.28 -6.28
C MET A 86 -17.10 -4.53 -7.06
N TYR A 87 -16.60 -5.55 -6.39
CA TYR A 87 -15.97 -6.71 -7.04
C TYR A 87 -16.54 -8.04 -6.63
N GLY A 88 -17.54 -8.06 -5.77
CA GLY A 88 -18.19 -9.31 -5.35
C GLY A 88 -17.35 -10.19 -4.43
N LEU A 89 -16.40 -9.59 -3.68
CA LEU A 89 -15.67 -10.33 -2.66
C LEU A 89 -16.63 -10.68 -1.53
N LYS A 90 -16.67 -11.95 -1.14
CA LYS A 90 -17.55 -12.44 -0.06
C LYS A 90 -16.75 -13.16 1.01
N ILE A 91 -17.22 -13.08 2.23
CA ILE A 91 -16.74 -13.90 3.33
C ILE A 91 -17.60 -15.15 3.40
N ASP A 92 -16.95 -16.32 3.45
CA ASP A 92 -17.59 -17.62 3.50
C ASP A 92 -16.84 -18.53 4.48
N GLU A 93 -17.38 -19.70 4.70
CA GLU A 93 -16.75 -20.73 5.52
C GLU A 93 -16.51 -21.97 4.69
N MET A 94 -15.30 -22.54 4.80
CA MET A 94 -14.91 -23.75 4.11
C MET A 94 -14.10 -24.64 5.07
N ASP A 95 -14.57 -25.85 5.31
CA ASP A 95 -13.92 -26.81 6.22
C ASP A 95 -13.64 -26.24 7.62
N GLY A 96 -14.56 -25.41 8.14
CA GLY A 96 -14.43 -24.77 9.44
C GLY A 96 -13.58 -23.52 9.47
N GLU A 97 -13.03 -23.11 8.35
CA GLU A 97 -12.22 -21.89 8.22
C GLU A 97 -12.99 -20.78 7.52
N VAL A 98 -12.82 -19.55 8.02
CA VAL A 98 -13.35 -18.37 7.35
C VAL A 98 -12.45 -18.07 6.16
N VAL A 99 -13.03 -17.93 4.97
CA VAL A 99 -12.33 -17.69 3.72
C VAL A 99 -12.93 -16.52 2.98
N LEU A 100 -12.12 -15.89 2.13
CA LEU A 100 -12.58 -14.90 1.18
C LEU A 100 -12.78 -15.59 -0.17
N ARG A 101 -13.95 -15.38 -0.78
CA ARG A 101 -14.26 -15.94 -2.09
C ARG A 101 -14.91 -14.89 -2.98
N LEU A 102 -14.93 -15.15 -4.28
CA LEU A 102 -15.58 -14.29 -5.25
C LEU A 102 -17.02 -14.77 -5.50
N ASP A 103 -17.96 -13.83 -5.58
CA ASP A 103 -19.33 -14.09 -5.99
C ASP A 103 -19.36 -14.37 -7.51
N LYS A 104 -20.03 -15.47 -7.89
CA LYS A 104 -20.16 -15.90 -9.28
C LYS A 104 -21.41 -15.38 -9.97
N SER A 105 -22.27 -14.63 -9.27
CA SER A 105 -23.55 -14.15 -9.82
C SER A 105 -23.35 -13.15 -10.97
N ASP A 106 -22.35 -12.29 -10.90
CA ASP A 106 -21.92 -11.47 -12.03
C ASP A 106 -20.68 -12.08 -12.67
N TYR A 107 -20.90 -12.81 -13.75
CA TYR A 107 -19.83 -13.54 -14.44
C TYR A 107 -18.72 -12.63 -14.96
N SER A 108 -19.05 -11.45 -15.45
CA SER A 108 -18.04 -10.51 -15.99
C SER A 108 -17.07 -10.07 -14.90
N THR A 109 -17.59 -9.61 -13.76
CA THR A 109 -16.77 -9.22 -12.60
C THR A 109 -16.02 -10.41 -12.04
N TYR A 110 -16.68 -11.56 -11.87
CA TYR A 110 -16.04 -12.79 -11.38
C TYR A 110 -14.88 -13.21 -12.27
N SER A 111 -15.06 -13.23 -13.58
CA SER A 111 -14.04 -13.66 -14.54
C SER A 111 -12.81 -12.76 -14.47
N SER A 112 -13.00 -11.45 -14.43
CA SER A 112 -11.91 -10.46 -14.35
C SER A 112 -11.13 -10.60 -13.05
N MET A 113 -11.83 -10.69 -11.93
CA MET A 113 -11.20 -10.82 -10.61
C MET A 113 -10.49 -12.17 -10.46
N ASN A 114 -11.10 -13.25 -10.92
CA ASN A 114 -10.52 -14.58 -10.85
C ASN A 114 -9.23 -14.67 -11.67
N LYS A 115 -9.20 -14.08 -12.86
CA LYS A 115 -8.01 -14.01 -13.70
C LYS A 115 -6.86 -13.26 -13.00
N MET A 116 -7.17 -12.14 -12.40
CA MET A 116 -6.18 -11.33 -11.69
C MET A 116 -5.61 -12.08 -10.46
N LEU A 117 -6.47 -12.70 -9.66
CA LEU A 117 -6.05 -13.43 -8.48
C LEU A 117 -5.26 -14.69 -8.81
N ARG A 118 -5.63 -15.40 -9.90
CA ARG A 118 -4.86 -16.56 -10.37
C ARG A 118 -3.47 -16.17 -10.86
N ALA A 119 -3.32 -15.00 -11.45
CA ALA A 119 -2.01 -14.49 -11.85
C ALA A 119 -1.10 -14.19 -10.65
N TRP A 120 -1.69 -14.00 -9.47
CA TRP A 120 -0.93 -13.77 -8.24
C TRP A 120 -0.53 -15.05 -7.51
N LEU A 121 -1.22 -16.17 -7.77
CA LEU A 121 -0.87 -17.47 -7.21
C LEU A 121 0.51 -17.95 -7.68
#